data_1acff181adc70d957400d22f818cee61
#
_entry.id   1acff181adc70d957400d22f818cee61
#
_cell.length_a   1.000
_cell.length_b   1.000
_cell.length_c   1.000
_cell.angle_alpha   90.00
_cell.angle_beta   90.00
_cell.angle_gamma   90.00
#
_symmetry.space_group_name_H-M   'P 1'
#
loop_
_entity.id
_entity.type
_entity.pdbx_description
1 polymer ?
#
loop_
_entity_poly.entity_id
_entity_poly.type
_entity_poly.pdbx_seq_one_letter_code
_entity_poly.pdbx_strand_id
1 'polypeptide(L)'
;MSVTVYTLPTCIQCDMTKKYLDKYKIDYIVVDLSQDLQAAKVVADLGYKQAPVVIHNNFHWSGFRPDKISALRLLLMDKGIKDAQ
;
A
#
# COMPACT_ATOMS: atom_id res chain seq x y z
N MET A 1 -10.46 7.05 -4.52
CA MET A 1 -9.44 6.11 -4.93
C MET A 1 -8.35 6.10 -3.92
N SER A 2 -8.36 5.10 -3.10
CA SER A 2 -7.48 5.10 -1.96
C SER A 2 -6.46 3.98 -2.06
N VAL A 3 -5.30 4.27 -1.49
CA VAL A 3 -4.24 3.29 -1.30
C VAL A 3 -4.33 2.85 0.16
N THR A 4 -4.33 1.56 0.39
CA THR A 4 -4.37 1.02 1.75
C THR A 4 -3.06 0.28 2.03
N VAL A 5 -2.45 0.61 3.16
CA VAL A 5 -1.22 -0.03 3.62
C VAL A 5 -1.56 -0.87 4.85
N TYR A 6 -1.44 -2.17 4.72
CA TYR A 6 -1.69 -3.09 5.82
C TYR A 6 -0.36 -3.33 6.54
N THR A 7 -0.35 -3.06 7.83
CA THR A 7 0.88 -3.06 8.62
C THR A 7 0.77 -3.97 9.83
N LEU A 8 1.91 -4.21 10.46
CA LEU A 8 1.99 -4.87 11.76
C LEU A 8 2.87 -4.01 12.68
N PRO A 9 2.72 -4.15 14.01
CA PRO A 9 3.59 -3.42 14.92
C PRO A 9 5.05 -3.81 14.72
N THR A 10 5.96 -2.90 14.99
CA THR A 10 7.41 -3.12 14.92
C THR A 10 7.87 -3.67 13.57
N CYS A 11 7.35 -3.08 12.49
CA CYS A 11 7.65 -3.52 11.12
C CYS A 11 8.48 -2.44 10.43
N ILE A 12 9.78 -2.72 10.24
CA ILE A 12 10.68 -1.76 9.60
C ILE A 12 10.29 -1.54 8.15
N GLN A 13 9.93 -2.60 7.43
CA GLN A 13 9.52 -2.48 6.03
C GLN A 13 8.23 -1.69 5.89
N CYS A 14 7.34 -1.80 6.86
CA CYS A 14 6.12 -1.00 6.87
C CYS A 14 6.46 0.49 6.98
N ASP A 15 7.39 0.82 7.86
CA ASP A 15 7.82 2.20 8.04
C ASP A 15 8.48 2.75 6.78
N MET A 16 9.31 1.96 6.13
CA MET A 16 9.97 2.39 4.89
C MET A 16 8.97 2.59 3.77
N THR A 17 7.98 1.72 3.68
CA THR A 17 6.92 1.86 2.68
C THR A 17 6.16 3.17 2.89
N LYS A 18 5.79 3.47 4.13
CA LYS A 18 5.09 4.72 4.44
C LYS A 18 5.95 5.93 4.11
N LYS A 19 7.25 5.86 4.41
CA LYS A 19 8.16 6.96 4.09
C LYS A 19 8.22 7.24 2.59
N TYR A 20 8.27 6.20 1.78
CA TYR A 20 8.31 6.37 0.34
C TYR A 20 6.99 6.91 -0.20
N LEU A 21 5.87 6.44 0.33
CA LEU A 21 4.57 6.97 -0.06
C LEU A 21 4.46 8.45 0.31
N ASP A 22 4.93 8.81 1.49
CA ASP A 22 4.95 10.21 1.92
C ASP A 22 5.85 11.06 1.02
N LYS A 23 7.00 10.51 0.66
CA LYS A 23 7.96 11.21 -0.19
C LYS A 23 7.35 11.55 -1.54
N TYR A 24 6.54 10.66 -2.08
CA TYR A 24 5.88 10.88 -3.37
C TYR A 24 4.52 11.56 -3.22
N LYS A 25 4.16 11.95 -1.99
CA LYS A 25 2.88 12.63 -1.70
C LYS A 25 1.68 11.79 -2.11
N ILE A 26 1.78 10.50 -1.89
CA ILE A 26 0.69 9.55 -2.13
C ILE A 26 -0.11 9.42 -0.84
N ASP A 27 -1.39 9.73 -0.90
CA ASP A 27 -2.27 9.53 0.25
C ASP A 27 -2.58 8.06 0.44
N TYR A 28 -2.62 7.63 1.69
CA TYR A 28 -2.91 6.24 2.00
C TYR A 28 -3.60 6.12 3.34
N ILE A 29 -4.27 4.99 3.52
CA ILE A 29 -4.90 4.62 4.77
C ILE A 29 -4.08 3.48 5.37
N VAL A 30 -3.82 3.55 6.68
CA VAL A 30 -3.07 2.52 7.38
C VAL A 30 -4.04 1.60 8.13
N VAL A 31 -3.88 0.31 7.94
CA VAL A 31 -4.68 -0.69 8.65
C VAL A 31 -3.72 -1.63 9.38
N ASP A 32 -3.89 -1.75 10.69
CA ASP A 32 -3.07 -2.61 11.53
C ASP A 32 -3.68 -4.02 11.55
N LEU A 33 -2.97 -4.96 10.95
CA LEU A 33 -3.45 -6.33 10.82
C LEU A 33 -3.62 -7.02 12.16
N SER A 34 -2.90 -6.58 13.20
CA SER A 34 -3.02 -7.15 14.52
C SER A 34 -4.30 -6.72 15.21
N GLN A 35 -4.95 -5.66 14.72
CA GLN A 35 -6.17 -5.11 15.32
C GLN A 35 -7.41 -5.35 14.47
N ASP A 36 -7.25 -5.81 13.24
CA ASP A 36 -8.35 -5.93 12.29
C ASP A 36 -8.32 -7.33 11.66
N LEU A 37 -9.16 -8.22 12.18
CA LEU A 37 -9.21 -9.61 11.72
C LEU A 37 -9.73 -9.73 10.30
N GLN A 38 -10.65 -8.86 9.90
CA GLN A 38 -11.17 -8.91 8.53
C GLN A 38 -10.10 -8.50 7.53
N ALA A 39 -9.31 -7.49 7.88
CA ALA A 39 -8.20 -7.07 7.03
C ALA A 39 -7.16 -8.18 6.91
N ALA A 40 -6.88 -8.86 8.01
CA ALA A 40 -5.95 -9.99 7.99
C ALA A 40 -6.44 -11.10 7.06
N LYS A 41 -7.74 -11.34 7.04
CA LYS A 41 -8.32 -12.34 6.16
C LYS A 41 -8.19 -11.93 4.69
N VAL A 42 -8.45 -10.66 4.38
CA VAL A 42 -8.33 -10.15 3.02
C VAL A 42 -6.89 -10.35 2.51
N VAL A 43 -5.90 -10.01 3.33
CA VAL A 43 -4.51 -10.16 2.98
C VAL A 43 -4.15 -11.64 2.78
N ALA A 44 -4.63 -12.50 3.66
CA ALA A 44 -4.38 -13.93 3.56
C ALA A 44 -5.01 -14.53 2.31
N ASP A 45 -6.22 -14.07 1.97
CA ASP A 45 -6.92 -14.56 0.78
C ASP A 45 -6.17 -14.19 -0.50
N LEU A 46 -5.41 -13.09 -0.49
CA LEU A 46 -4.56 -12.70 -1.61
C LEU A 46 -3.28 -13.51 -1.68
N GLY A 47 -3.01 -14.36 -0.68
CA GLY A 47 -1.84 -15.20 -0.65
C GLY A 47 -0.64 -14.58 0.03
N TYR A 48 -0.79 -13.43 0.65
CA TYR A 48 0.32 -12.74 1.31
C TYR A 48 0.45 -13.19 2.77
N LYS A 49 1.69 -13.32 3.21
CA LYS A 49 2.00 -13.78 4.58
C LYS A 49 2.86 -12.79 5.34
N GLN A 50 3.22 -11.66 4.72
CA GLN A 50 4.11 -10.69 5.33
C GLN A 50 3.57 -9.29 5.16
N ALA A 51 3.80 -8.46 6.16
CA ALA A 51 3.54 -7.04 6.08
C ALA A 51 4.80 -6.33 5.58
N PRO A 52 4.68 -5.17 4.96
CA PRO A 52 3.46 -4.49 4.63
C PRO A 52 2.80 -5.09 3.39
N VAL A 53 1.49 -4.92 3.28
CA VAL A 53 0.77 -5.22 2.05
C VAL A 53 0.13 -3.92 1.60
N VAL A 54 0.35 -3.55 0.35
CA VAL A 54 -0.21 -2.32 -0.21
C VAL A 54 -1.23 -2.72 -1.28
N ILE A 55 -2.40 -2.13 -1.21
CA ILE A 55 -3.48 -2.43 -2.15
C ILE A 55 -4.05 -1.13 -2.70
N HIS A 56 -4.11 -1.04 -4.03
CA HIS A 56 -4.79 0.03 -4.74
C HIS A 56 -5.53 -0.61 -5.91
N ASN A 57 -6.84 -0.77 -5.77
CA ASN A 57 -7.66 -1.47 -6.76
C ASN A 57 -7.09 -2.86 -7.02
N ASN A 58 -6.74 -3.18 -8.26
CA ASN A 58 -6.20 -4.48 -8.63
C ASN A 58 -4.67 -4.56 -8.52
N PHE A 59 -4.04 -3.45 -8.16
CA PHE A 59 -2.58 -3.39 -8.05
C PHE A 59 -2.20 -3.57 -6.58
N HIS A 60 -1.47 -4.63 -6.27
CA HIS A 60 -1.09 -4.89 -4.88
C HIS A 60 0.23 -5.67 -4.84
N TRP A 61 0.88 -5.57 -3.69
CA TRP A 61 2.13 -6.29 -3.45
C TRP A 61 2.36 -6.43 -1.95
N SER A 62 3.34 -7.26 -1.59
CA SER A 62 3.76 -7.47 -0.21
C SER A 62 5.24 -7.12 -0.07
N GLY A 63 5.62 -6.61 1.09
CA GLY A 63 6.99 -6.23 1.40
C GLY A 63 7.31 -4.81 0.95
N PHE A 64 8.53 -4.37 1.27
CA PHE A 64 9.00 -3.06 0.85
C PHE A 64 9.53 -3.18 -0.58
N ARG A 65 8.80 -2.62 -1.51
CA ARG A 65 9.11 -2.72 -2.94
C ARG A 65 9.11 -1.33 -3.56
N PRO A 66 10.29 -0.66 -3.57
CA PRO A 66 10.38 0.68 -4.17
C PRO A 66 9.96 0.70 -5.64
N ASP A 67 10.23 -0.38 -6.36
CA ASP A 67 9.82 -0.51 -7.76
C ASP A 67 8.30 -0.47 -7.91
N LYS A 68 7.59 -1.14 -7.00
CA LYS A 68 6.12 -1.13 -7.03
C LYS A 68 5.57 0.21 -6.61
N ILE A 69 6.22 0.87 -5.65
CA ILE A 69 5.80 2.20 -5.21
C ILE A 69 5.94 3.19 -6.35
N SER A 70 7.05 3.12 -7.09
CA SER A 70 7.25 3.94 -8.28
C SER A 70 6.17 3.69 -9.32
N ALA A 71 5.83 2.43 -9.56
CA ALA A 71 4.78 2.09 -10.51
C ALA A 71 3.44 2.64 -10.07
N LEU A 72 3.13 2.53 -8.77
CA LEU A 72 1.92 3.09 -8.21
C LEU A 72 1.86 4.60 -8.39
N ARG A 73 2.98 5.26 -8.14
CA ARG A 73 3.06 6.72 -8.33
C ARG A 73 2.72 7.11 -9.76
N LEU A 74 3.30 6.40 -10.72
CA LEU A 74 3.02 6.67 -12.13
C LEU A 74 1.55 6.41 -12.47
N LEU A 75 0.98 5.37 -11.92
CA LEU A 75 -0.43 5.04 -12.12
C LEU A 75 -1.33 6.16 -11.62
N LEU A 76 -1.04 6.68 -10.44
CA LEU A 76 -1.82 7.75 -9.83
C LEU A 76 -1.63 9.06 -10.57
N MET A 77 -0.42 9.35 -11.05
CA MET A 77 -0.16 10.53 -11.83
C MET A 77 -0.92 10.50 -13.15
N ASP A 78 -0.94 9.35 -13.80
CA ASP A 78 -1.66 9.20 -15.06
C ASP A 78 -3.15 9.47 -14.88
N LYS A 79 -3.73 8.97 -13.80
CA LYS A 79 -5.13 9.23 -13.48
C LYS A 79 -5.37 10.71 -13.19
N GLY A 80 -4.43 11.32 -12.45
CA GLY A 80 -4.54 12.75 -12.16
C GLY A 80 -4.50 13.59 -13.41
N ILE A 81 -3.63 13.23 -14.36
CA ILE A 81 -3.55 13.93 -15.63
C ILE A 81 -4.85 13.80 -16.39
N LYS A 82 -5.41 12.62 -16.44
CA LYS A 82 -6.69 12.39 -17.11
C LYS A 82 -7.80 13.18 -16.46
N ASP A 83 -7.82 13.22 -15.15
CA ASP A 83 -8.85 13.95 -14.42
C ASP A 83 -8.72 15.45 -14.63
N ALA A 84 -7.52 15.94 -14.89
CA ALA A 84 -7.29 17.36 -15.11
C ALA A 84 -7.79 17.81 -16.49
N GLN A 85 -8.05 16.89 -17.34
CA GLN A 85 -8.56 17.19 -18.67
C GLN A 85 -10.07 17.28 -18.68
#